data_fd057b8e22a3c1396727ce3571e5c96b
#
_entry.id   fd057b8e22a3c1396727ce3571e5c96b
#
_cell.length_a   1.000
_cell.length_b   1.000
_cell.length_c   1.000
_cell.angle_alpha   90.00
_cell.angle_beta   90.00
_cell.angle_gamma   90.00
#
_symmetry.space_group_name_H-M   'P 1'
#
loop_
_entity.id
_entity.type
_entity.pdbx_description
1 polymer ?
#
loop_
_entity_poly.entity_id
_entity_poly.type
_entity_poly.pdbx_seq_one_letter_code
_entity_poly.pdbx_strand_id
1 'polypeptide(L)'
;ASPDATPRVVVVAPEPAHAAAATRNYASRECGAKVIFSNPEAENTKAVLNDKEKDDYMRNPCDKAQHKHIVIELCETIQPRSIEIANFELFSSGPAAVRFSAAERFPTQAWSVLGEWRLADTRTVQTLPVAADALTYAKFIKLELLAHHGAEHFCTLSTVRVLGVSMVDEYEAEAAVAARLAAPVAVAPPLA
;
A
#
# COMPACT_ATOMS: atom_id res chain seq x y z
N ALA A 1 3.21 -48.25 -36.40
CA ALA A 1 2.92 -46.84 -36.67
C ALA A 1 2.66 -46.10 -35.36
N SER A 2 3.67 -45.39 -34.86
CA SER A 2 3.56 -44.54 -33.68
C SER A 2 3.35 -43.08 -34.10
N PRO A 3 2.45 -42.33 -33.49
CA PRO A 3 2.30 -40.94 -33.80
C PRO A 3 3.25 -40.06 -32.99
N ASP A 4 3.87 -39.26 -33.74
CA ASP A 4 4.52 -37.97 -33.56
C ASP A 4 4.24 -37.26 -32.21
N ALA A 5 5.27 -37.24 -31.37
CA ALA A 5 5.30 -36.40 -30.16
C ALA A 5 6.05 -35.10 -30.49
N THR A 6 5.30 -34.11 -30.97
CA THR A 6 5.82 -32.75 -31.08
C THR A 6 6.06 -32.19 -29.65
N PRO A 7 7.25 -31.68 -29.33
CA PRO A 7 7.50 -31.07 -28.04
C PRO A 7 6.68 -29.78 -27.95
N ARG A 8 5.72 -29.74 -26.98
CA ARG A 8 5.06 -28.51 -26.62
C ARG A 8 6.08 -27.58 -25.94
N VAL A 9 6.45 -26.53 -26.63
CA VAL A 9 7.17 -25.42 -26.01
C VAL A 9 6.21 -24.75 -25.04
N VAL A 10 6.42 -24.99 -23.75
CA VAL A 10 5.76 -24.22 -22.69
C VAL A 10 6.43 -22.84 -22.69
N VAL A 11 5.79 -21.87 -23.30
CA VAL A 11 6.16 -20.47 -23.14
C VAL A 11 5.77 -20.10 -21.72
N VAL A 12 6.73 -20.13 -20.79
CA VAL A 12 6.57 -19.52 -19.47
C VAL A 12 6.53 -18.01 -19.75
N ALA A 13 5.35 -17.43 -19.60
CA ALA A 13 5.21 -15.99 -19.62
C ALA A 13 6.13 -15.43 -18.51
N PRO A 14 6.95 -14.41 -18.78
CA PRO A 14 7.75 -13.79 -17.75
C PRO A 14 6.78 -13.22 -16.69
N GLU A 15 6.98 -13.61 -15.44
CA GLU A 15 6.29 -12.93 -14.32
C GLU A 15 6.54 -11.44 -14.46
N PRO A 16 5.49 -10.61 -14.38
CA PRO A 16 5.67 -9.19 -14.53
C PRO A 16 6.59 -8.67 -13.42
N ALA A 17 7.57 -7.88 -13.80
CA ALA A 17 8.54 -7.24 -12.91
C ALA A 17 7.87 -6.38 -11.79
N HIS A 18 6.57 -6.17 -11.90
CA HIS A 18 5.72 -5.48 -10.93
C HIS A 18 5.54 -6.19 -9.58
N ALA A 19 5.75 -7.52 -9.48
CA ALA A 19 5.54 -8.25 -8.22
C ALA A 19 6.61 -7.92 -7.17
N ALA A 20 7.84 -7.67 -7.57
CA ALA A 20 8.93 -7.34 -6.64
C ALA A 20 8.87 -5.88 -6.14
N ALA A 21 8.40 -4.94 -6.97
CA ALA A 21 8.27 -3.53 -6.61
C ALA A 21 7.09 -3.27 -5.66
N ALA A 22 6.06 -4.14 -5.68
CA ALA A 22 4.86 -3.99 -4.84
C ALA A 22 5.07 -4.34 -3.36
N THR A 23 6.27 -4.69 -2.95
CA THR A 23 6.59 -5.04 -1.54
C THR A 23 7.17 -3.88 -0.73
N ARG A 24 7.58 -2.78 -1.37
CA ARG A 24 8.15 -1.62 -0.70
C ARG A 24 7.05 -0.78 -0.05
N ASN A 25 7.27 -0.41 1.22
CA ASN A 25 6.41 0.50 1.95
C ASN A 25 6.82 1.96 1.70
N TYR A 26 5.94 2.74 1.06
CA TYR A 26 6.15 4.16 0.78
C TYR A 26 5.55 5.08 1.85
N ALA A 27 4.95 4.52 2.90
CA ALA A 27 4.46 5.24 4.07
C ALA A 27 5.38 5.08 5.29
N SER A 28 6.63 4.68 5.11
CA SER A 28 7.59 4.50 6.20
C SER A 28 8.28 5.82 6.55
N ARG A 29 8.47 6.06 7.85
CA ARG A 29 9.34 7.14 8.34
C ARG A 29 10.75 7.08 7.77
N GLU A 30 11.29 5.90 7.59
CA GLU A 30 12.64 5.70 7.04
C GLU A 30 12.79 6.23 5.62
N CYS A 31 11.75 6.10 4.78
CA CYS A 31 11.80 6.67 3.44
C CYS A 31 11.45 8.16 3.39
N GLY A 32 11.02 8.75 4.50
CA GLY A 32 10.68 10.17 4.59
C GLY A 32 9.19 10.51 4.55
N ALA A 33 8.31 9.50 4.66
CA ALA A 33 6.87 9.74 4.77
C ALA A 33 6.52 10.45 6.08
N LYS A 34 5.46 11.25 6.06
CA LYS A 34 5.02 12.08 7.19
C LYS A 34 3.50 12.07 7.30
N VAL A 35 2.99 12.14 8.52
CA VAL A 35 1.61 12.55 8.77
C VAL A 35 1.57 14.07 8.78
N ILE A 36 0.88 14.67 7.82
CA ILE A 36 0.83 16.12 7.63
C ILE A 36 -0.45 16.76 8.10
N PHE A 37 -1.49 15.97 8.33
CA PHE A 37 -2.78 16.44 8.81
C PHE A 37 -3.49 15.33 9.61
N SER A 38 -4.28 15.73 10.60
CA SER A 38 -5.12 14.83 11.40
C SER A 38 -6.29 15.59 12.02
N ASN A 39 -7.29 14.86 12.51
CA ASN A 39 -8.26 15.47 13.41
C ASN A 39 -7.56 15.99 14.67
N PRO A 40 -8.06 17.07 15.30
CA PRO A 40 -7.38 17.76 16.41
C PRO A 40 -7.23 16.89 17.66
N GLU A 41 -8.10 15.89 17.86
CA GLU A 41 -8.07 14.99 19.02
C GLU A 41 -7.03 13.88 18.90
N ALA A 42 -6.48 13.65 17.68
CA ALA A 42 -5.51 12.59 17.45
C ALA A 42 -4.16 12.90 18.12
N GLU A 43 -3.64 11.93 18.83
CA GLU A 43 -2.34 11.99 19.50
C GLU A 43 -1.38 10.98 18.93
N ASN A 44 -0.09 11.37 18.88
CA ASN A 44 1.01 10.51 18.42
C ASN A 44 0.79 9.91 17.02
N THR A 45 0.32 10.71 16.09
CA THR A 45 -0.04 10.27 14.73
C THR A 45 1.12 9.68 13.94
N LYS A 46 2.34 10.17 14.19
CA LYS A 46 3.56 9.69 13.51
C LYS A 46 3.92 8.23 13.83
N ALA A 47 3.37 7.68 14.91
CA ALA A 47 3.62 6.29 15.30
C ALA A 47 3.21 5.28 14.21
N VAL A 48 2.15 5.57 13.46
CA VAL A 48 1.64 4.66 12.42
C VAL A 48 2.60 4.46 11.24
N LEU A 49 3.61 5.32 11.11
CA LEU A 49 4.63 5.24 10.06
C LEU A 49 5.94 4.62 10.56
N ASN A 50 6.00 4.18 11.81
CA ASN A 50 7.18 3.57 12.41
C ASN A 50 7.07 2.05 12.44
N ASP A 51 7.63 1.39 11.43
CA ASP A 51 7.57 -0.07 11.31
C ASP A 51 8.40 -0.83 12.36
N LYS A 52 9.26 -0.14 13.09
CA LYS A 52 10.20 -0.77 14.04
C LYS A 52 9.66 -0.88 15.46
N GLU A 53 8.70 -0.02 15.82
CA GLU A 53 8.16 0.08 17.18
C GLU A 53 6.71 -0.42 17.22
N LYS A 54 6.52 -1.68 17.58
CA LYS A 54 5.18 -2.27 17.68
C LYS A 54 4.40 -1.79 18.90
N ASP A 55 5.08 -1.30 19.90
CA ASP A 55 4.49 -0.82 21.15
C ASP A 55 4.05 0.66 21.06
N ASP A 56 4.42 1.34 20.00
CA ASP A 56 4.00 2.71 19.73
C ASP A 56 2.72 2.74 18.89
N TYR A 57 1.83 3.68 19.16
CA TYR A 57 0.55 3.77 18.47
C TYR A 57 -0.02 5.19 18.48
N MET A 58 -0.80 5.48 17.45
CA MET A 58 -1.70 6.64 17.42
C MET A 58 -2.95 6.35 18.26
N ARG A 59 -3.46 7.34 18.95
CA ARG A 59 -4.72 7.23 19.69
C ARG A 59 -5.65 8.40 19.47
N ASN A 60 -6.94 8.12 19.56
CA ASN A 60 -8.03 9.09 19.65
C ASN A 60 -8.90 8.73 20.86
N PRO A 61 -9.46 9.69 21.57
CA PRO A 61 -10.56 9.41 22.49
C PRO A 61 -11.79 9.00 21.65
N CYS A 62 -12.26 7.76 21.82
CA CYS A 62 -13.28 7.17 20.94
C CYS A 62 -14.56 8.01 20.87
N ASP A 63 -15.06 8.47 22.01
CA ASP A 63 -16.34 9.18 22.10
C ASP A 63 -16.25 10.65 21.70
N LYS A 64 -15.10 11.29 21.90
CA LYS A 64 -14.90 12.73 21.64
C LYS A 64 -14.52 13.02 20.19
N ALA A 65 -13.77 12.14 19.57
CA ALA A 65 -13.36 12.31 18.19
C ALA A 65 -14.41 11.72 17.25
N GLN A 66 -15.23 12.55 16.65
CA GLN A 66 -16.31 12.11 15.75
C GLN A 66 -15.79 11.73 14.35
N HIS A 67 -14.79 12.45 13.84
CA HIS A 67 -14.19 12.23 12.53
C HIS A 67 -12.70 11.96 12.68
N LYS A 68 -12.36 10.71 12.91
CA LYS A 68 -10.96 10.27 13.09
C LYS A 68 -10.32 10.08 11.73
N HIS A 69 -9.30 10.88 11.42
CA HIS A 69 -8.60 10.79 10.15
C HIS A 69 -7.17 11.29 10.23
N ILE A 70 -6.34 10.81 9.32
CA ILE A 70 -5.00 11.32 9.07
C ILE A 70 -4.76 11.48 7.57
N VAL A 71 -3.86 12.38 7.21
CA VAL A 71 -3.31 12.49 5.86
C VAL A 71 -1.82 12.21 5.91
N ILE A 72 -1.39 11.24 5.13
CA ILE A 72 0.00 10.82 5.02
C ILE A 72 0.57 11.37 3.70
N GLU A 73 1.68 12.11 3.77
CA GLU A 73 2.52 12.38 2.62
C GLU A 73 3.46 11.20 2.42
N LEU A 74 3.34 10.52 1.30
CA LEU A 74 4.22 9.42 0.92
C LEU A 74 5.62 9.95 0.55
N CYS A 75 6.64 9.11 0.71
CA CYS A 75 8.00 9.51 0.34
C CYS A 75 8.20 9.70 -1.18
N GLU A 76 7.40 9.03 -1.98
CA GLU A 76 7.39 9.15 -3.45
C GLU A 76 5.95 9.16 -3.99
N THR A 77 5.78 9.64 -5.22
CA THR A 77 4.51 9.46 -5.94
C THR A 77 4.44 8.03 -6.47
N ILE A 78 3.44 7.30 -6.05
CA ILE A 78 3.26 5.88 -6.36
C ILE A 78 1.84 5.59 -6.85
N GLN A 79 1.66 4.43 -7.44
CA GLN A 79 0.35 3.80 -7.62
C GLN A 79 0.16 2.77 -6.51
N PRO A 80 -0.68 3.05 -5.49
CA PRO A 80 -0.93 2.11 -4.40
C PRO A 80 -1.59 0.84 -4.92
N ARG A 81 -1.05 -0.33 -4.54
CA ARG A 81 -1.55 -1.65 -4.93
C ARG A 81 -2.22 -2.37 -3.77
N SER A 82 -1.68 -2.20 -2.58
CA SER A 82 -2.25 -2.73 -1.35
C SER A 82 -1.88 -1.86 -0.15
N ILE A 83 -2.68 -1.96 0.89
CA ILE A 83 -2.44 -1.29 2.15
C ILE A 83 -2.42 -2.34 3.24
N GLU A 84 -1.48 -2.23 4.16
CA GLU A 84 -1.45 -3.05 5.36
C GLU A 84 -1.76 -2.19 6.57
N ILE A 85 -2.56 -2.72 7.47
CA ILE A 85 -2.99 -2.04 8.70
C ILE A 85 -2.97 -3.01 9.86
N ALA A 86 -2.54 -2.53 11.02
CA ALA A 86 -2.57 -3.32 12.26
C ALA A 86 -2.72 -2.45 13.50
N ASN A 87 -3.37 -3.01 14.50
CA ASN A 87 -3.40 -2.50 15.85
C ASN A 87 -2.89 -3.56 16.80
N PHE A 88 -1.72 -3.36 17.38
CA PHE A 88 -1.06 -4.30 18.31
C PHE A 88 -1.37 -4.01 19.77
N GLU A 89 -2.00 -2.87 20.06
CA GLU A 89 -2.36 -2.47 21.42
C GLU A 89 -3.53 -3.33 21.94
N LEU A 90 -3.41 -3.82 23.18
CA LEU A 90 -4.30 -4.85 23.73
C LEU A 90 -5.50 -4.31 24.51
N PHE A 91 -5.40 -3.07 25.01
CA PHE A 91 -6.37 -2.52 25.99
C PHE A 91 -7.22 -1.38 25.43
N SER A 92 -7.23 -1.23 24.14
CA SER A 92 -7.97 -0.19 23.43
C SER A 92 -8.80 -0.77 22.28
N SER A 93 -9.67 0.04 21.72
CA SER A 93 -10.49 -0.33 20.57
C SER A 93 -9.69 -0.21 19.27
N GLY A 94 -9.55 -1.32 18.55
CA GLY A 94 -8.99 -1.35 17.22
C GLY A 94 -9.99 -0.93 16.15
N PRO A 95 -9.54 -0.56 14.94
CA PRO A 95 -10.43 -0.16 13.86
C PRO A 95 -11.25 -1.33 13.34
N ALA A 96 -12.55 -1.10 13.12
CA ALA A 96 -13.50 -2.07 12.56
C ALA A 96 -13.87 -1.77 11.11
N ALA A 97 -13.80 -0.52 10.69
CA ALA A 97 -14.01 -0.11 9.32
C ALA A 97 -13.15 1.11 8.99
N VAL A 98 -12.57 1.09 7.81
CA VAL A 98 -11.68 2.15 7.31
C VAL A 98 -12.00 2.50 5.86
N ARG A 99 -11.72 3.76 5.49
CA ARG A 99 -11.66 4.22 4.11
C ARG A 99 -10.30 4.80 3.84
N PHE A 100 -9.70 4.40 2.72
CA PHE A 100 -8.49 5.02 2.19
C PHE A 100 -8.80 5.76 0.89
N SER A 101 -8.25 6.95 0.78
CA SER A 101 -8.37 7.79 -0.40
C SER A 101 -7.00 8.35 -0.80
N ALA A 102 -6.82 8.61 -2.08
CA ALA A 102 -5.57 9.05 -2.68
C ALA A 102 -5.72 10.42 -3.33
N ALA A 103 -4.63 11.20 -3.32
CA ALA A 103 -4.53 12.44 -4.08
C ALA A 103 -3.08 12.68 -4.49
N GLU A 104 -2.89 13.39 -5.61
CA GLU A 104 -1.56 13.81 -6.06
C GLU A 104 -1.11 15.11 -5.38
N ARG A 105 -2.03 15.91 -4.88
CA ARG A 105 -1.80 17.21 -4.25
C ARG A 105 -2.55 17.35 -2.95
N PHE A 106 -2.01 18.14 -2.05
CA PHE A 106 -2.65 18.50 -0.78
C PHE A 106 -2.34 19.99 -0.44
N PRO A 107 -3.30 20.77 0.08
CA PRO A 107 -4.70 20.42 0.36
C PRO A 107 -5.55 20.25 -0.90
N THR A 108 -6.59 19.41 -0.82
CA THR A 108 -7.52 19.14 -1.92
C THR A 108 -8.89 18.73 -1.40
N GLN A 109 -9.92 18.94 -2.21
CA GLN A 109 -11.25 18.36 -2.03
C GLN A 109 -11.50 17.17 -2.98
N ALA A 110 -10.60 16.97 -3.96
CA ALA A 110 -10.71 15.93 -4.96
C ALA A 110 -9.92 14.68 -4.54
N TRP A 111 -10.49 13.89 -3.64
CA TRP A 111 -9.96 12.62 -3.21
C TRP A 111 -10.50 11.46 -4.06
N SER A 112 -9.62 10.62 -4.55
CA SER A 112 -9.99 9.37 -5.22
C SER A 112 -10.05 8.25 -4.19
N VAL A 113 -11.22 7.65 -3.98
CA VAL A 113 -11.39 6.56 -3.01
C VAL A 113 -10.71 5.30 -3.54
N LEU A 114 -9.76 4.77 -2.78
CA LEU A 114 -9.09 3.49 -3.08
C LEU A 114 -9.95 2.30 -2.66
N GLY A 115 -10.74 2.47 -1.61
CA GLY A 115 -11.68 1.48 -1.10
C GLY A 115 -12.11 1.74 0.34
N GLU A 116 -13.08 0.94 0.76
CA GLU A 116 -13.56 0.82 2.13
C GLU A 116 -13.49 -0.65 2.55
N TRP A 117 -12.98 -0.90 3.74
CA TRP A 117 -12.79 -2.26 4.24
C TRP A 117 -13.33 -2.41 5.64
N ARG A 118 -13.90 -3.57 5.89
CA ARG A 118 -14.17 -4.05 7.26
C ARG A 118 -12.96 -4.82 7.74
N LEU A 119 -12.56 -4.56 8.99
CA LEU A 119 -11.41 -5.17 9.62
C LEU A 119 -11.85 -6.16 10.69
N ALA A 120 -11.12 -7.25 10.81
CA ALA A 120 -11.28 -8.19 11.91
C ALA A 120 -10.75 -7.59 13.22
N ASP A 121 -11.31 -7.99 14.35
CA ASP A 121 -10.77 -7.67 15.68
C ASP A 121 -9.60 -8.60 16.01
N THR A 122 -8.43 -8.25 15.50
CA THR A 122 -7.21 -9.03 15.62
C THR A 122 -6.01 -8.14 15.87
N ARG A 123 -4.95 -8.71 16.44
CA ARG A 123 -3.65 -8.04 16.68
C ARG A 123 -2.61 -8.38 15.62
N THR A 124 -3.05 -8.91 14.49
CA THR A 124 -2.20 -9.22 13.34
C THR A 124 -2.38 -8.20 12.22
N VAL A 125 -1.42 -8.14 11.30
CA VAL A 125 -1.50 -7.30 10.11
C VAL A 125 -2.61 -7.80 9.19
N GLN A 126 -3.44 -6.88 8.71
CA GLN A 126 -4.47 -7.15 7.72
C GLN A 126 -4.09 -6.44 6.41
N THR A 127 -4.19 -7.15 5.31
CA THR A 127 -3.88 -6.64 3.97
C THR A 127 -5.15 -6.26 3.24
N LEU A 128 -5.17 -5.03 2.73
CA LEU A 128 -6.30 -4.43 2.01
C LEU A 128 -5.89 -4.24 0.54
N PRO A 129 -6.30 -5.11 -0.38
CA PRO A 129 -5.96 -4.98 -1.79
C PRO A 129 -6.73 -3.82 -2.42
N VAL A 130 -6.05 -3.00 -3.22
CA VAL A 130 -6.68 -1.96 -4.03
C VAL A 130 -7.20 -2.57 -5.32
N ALA A 131 -8.48 -2.38 -5.63
CA ALA A 131 -9.09 -2.90 -6.84
C ALA A 131 -8.48 -2.26 -8.10
N ALA A 132 -8.42 -3.02 -9.19
CA ALA A 132 -7.78 -2.58 -10.43
C ALA A 132 -8.40 -1.30 -11.03
N ASP A 133 -9.70 -1.10 -10.86
CA ASP A 133 -10.44 0.08 -11.31
C ASP A 133 -10.26 1.31 -10.40
N ALA A 134 -9.71 1.11 -9.18
CA ALA A 134 -9.40 2.18 -8.23
C ALA A 134 -7.93 2.60 -8.26
N LEU A 135 -7.09 1.98 -9.10
CA LEU A 135 -5.67 2.32 -9.19
C LEU A 135 -5.47 3.75 -9.72
N THR A 136 -4.71 4.54 -8.98
CA THR A 136 -4.36 5.91 -9.34
C THR A 136 -3.02 6.29 -8.73
N TYR A 137 -2.34 7.28 -9.30
CA TYR A 137 -1.13 7.81 -8.70
C TYR A 137 -1.44 8.69 -7.49
N ALA A 138 -0.64 8.57 -6.45
CA ALA A 138 -0.80 9.28 -5.20
C ALA A 138 0.52 9.74 -4.60
N LYS A 139 0.55 10.95 -4.12
CA LYS A 139 1.56 11.47 -3.20
C LYS A 139 1.00 11.54 -1.77
N PHE A 140 -0.33 11.64 -1.64
CA PHE A 140 -1.03 11.79 -0.37
C PHE A 140 -2.08 10.69 -0.22
N ILE A 141 -2.12 10.10 0.97
CA ILE A 141 -3.11 9.09 1.36
C ILE A 141 -3.89 9.63 2.55
N LYS A 142 -5.20 9.63 2.46
CA LYS A 142 -6.09 9.92 3.57
C LYS A 142 -6.67 8.62 4.12
N LEU A 143 -6.49 8.40 5.40
CA LEU A 143 -7.14 7.35 6.17
C LEU A 143 -8.25 7.94 7.00
N GLU A 144 -9.45 7.42 6.85
CA GLU A 144 -10.62 7.70 7.69
C GLU A 144 -10.96 6.45 8.50
N LEU A 145 -10.99 6.58 9.82
CA LEU A 145 -11.38 5.51 10.75
C LEU A 145 -12.88 5.60 10.97
N LEU A 146 -13.65 4.77 10.27
CA LEU A 146 -15.11 4.88 10.18
C LEU A 146 -15.82 4.24 11.39
N ALA A 147 -15.27 3.15 11.91
CA ALA A 147 -15.81 2.42 13.05
C ALA A 147 -14.70 1.72 13.82
N HIS A 148 -14.96 1.40 15.10
CA HIS A 148 -14.05 0.69 15.99
C HIS A 148 -14.75 -0.48 16.67
N HIS A 149 -13.96 -1.50 17.02
CA HIS A 149 -14.41 -2.62 17.82
C HIS A 149 -14.49 -2.25 19.30
N GLY A 150 -15.41 -2.88 20.02
CA GLY A 150 -15.53 -2.70 21.45
C GLY A 150 -16.04 -1.32 21.89
N ALA A 151 -15.83 -0.99 23.15
CA ALA A 151 -16.28 0.24 23.78
C ALA A 151 -15.21 0.81 24.75
N GLU A 152 -13.95 0.68 24.38
CA GLU A 152 -12.85 1.22 25.18
C GLU A 152 -12.77 2.74 25.07
N HIS A 153 -12.08 3.35 26.02
CA HIS A 153 -11.94 4.81 26.06
C HIS A 153 -11.10 5.36 24.89
N PHE A 154 -10.05 4.63 24.52
CA PHE A 154 -9.19 4.99 23.38
C PHE A 154 -9.38 4.09 22.18
N CYS A 155 -9.42 4.73 21.02
CA CYS A 155 -9.35 4.13 19.71
C CYS A 155 -7.92 4.27 19.18
N THR A 156 -7.25 3.16 18.90
CA THR A 156 -5.83 3.13 18.59
C THR A 156 -5.53 2.50 17.24
N LEU A 157 -4.35 2.84 16.71
CA LEU A 157 -3.81 2.26 15.48
C LEU A 157 -2.29 2.23 15.58
N SER A 158 -1.68 1.07 15.36
CA SER A 158 -0.23 0.90 15.50
C SER A 158 0.53 1.16 14.23
N THR A 159 0.06 0.66 13.08
CA THR A 159 0.81 0.80 11.82
C THR A 159 -0.08 0.87 10.60
N VAL A 160 0.39 1.64 9.62
CA VAL A 160 -0.13 1.72 8.25
C VAL A 160 1.05 1.59 7.31
N ARG A 161 0.93 0.68 6.34
CA ARG A 161 1.89 0.55 5.23
C ARG A 161 1.16 0.73 3.91
N VAL A 162 1.77 1.43 2.99
CA VAL A 162 1.23 1.61 1.64
C VAL A 162 2.22 1.03 0.66
N LEU A 163 1.83 -0.08 0.04
CA LEU A 163 2.63 -0.83 -0.91
C LEU A 163 2.18 -0.50 -2.33
N GLY A 164 3.13 -0.34 -3.22
CA GLY A 164 2.78 0.03 -4.60
C GLY A 164 3.99 0.12 -5.50
N VAL A 165 3.80 0.78 -6.63
CA VAL A 165 4.83 0.97 -7.66
C VAL A 165 5.06 2.46 -7.84
N SER A 166 6.31 2.91 -7.75
CA SER A 166 6.65 4.30 -8.03
C SER A 166 6.65 4.59 -9.53
N MET A 167 6.42 5.85 -9.89
CA MET A 167 6.50 6.27 -11.29
C MET A 167 7.90 6.02 -11.88
N VAL A 168 8.96 6.14 -11.08
CA VAL A 168 10.34 5.91 -11.50
C VAL A 168 10.57 4.43 -11.77
N ASP A 169 10.14 3.54 -10.87
CA ASP A 169 10.29 2.09 -11.02
C ASP A 169 9.51 1.57 -12.23
N GLU A 170 8.33 2.12 -12.48
CA GLU A 170 7.52 1.76 -13.65
C GLU A 170 8.21 2.15 -14.96
N TYR A 171 8.74 3.37 -15.03
CA TYR A 171 9.49 3.84 -16.18
C TYR A 171 10.76 3.01 -16.43
N GLU A 172 11.52 2.69 -15.38
CA GLU A 172 12.72 1.85 -15.47
C GLU A 172 12.40 0.42 -15.95
N ALA A 173 11.28 -0.15 -15.47
CA ALA A 173 10.82 -1.46 -15.90
C ALA A 173 10.42 -1.47 -17.38
N GLU A 174 9.70 -0.46 -17.85
CA GLU A 174 9.35 -0.31 -19.26
C GLU A 174 10.59 -0.12 -20.14
N ALA A 175 11.54 0.70 -19.73
CA ALA A 175 12.81 0.90 -20.45
C ALA A 175 13.63 -0.40 -20.55
N ALA A 176 13.67 -1.20 -19.47
CA ALA A 176 14.35 -2.49 -19.46
C ALA A 176 13.70 -3.50 -20.42
N VAL A 177 12.38 -3.54 -20.49
CA VAL A 177 11.63 -4.36 -21.45
C VAL A 177 11.93 -3.93 -22.90
N ALA A 178 11.87 -2.64 -23.18
CA ALA A 178 12.18 -2.08 -24.49
C ALA A 178 13.62 -2.41 -24.94
N ALA A 179 14.59 -2.32 -24.01
CA ALA A 179 15.99 -2.67 -24.28
C ALA A 179 16.16 -4.17 -24.59
N ARG A 180 15.43 -5.06 -23.91
CA ARG A 180 15.44 -6.50 -24.19
C ARG A 180 14.87 -6.83 -25.57
N LEU A 181 13.79 -6.17 -25.96
CA LEU A 181 13.16 -6.35 -27.26
C LEU A 181 14.01 -5.79 -28.41
N ALA A 182 14.81 -4.77 -28.16
CA ALA A 182 15.73 -4.16 -29.11
C ALA A 182 17.08 -4.89 -29.21
N ALA A 183 17.40 -5.83 -28.30
CA ALA A 183 18.65 -6.57 -28.31
C ALA A 183 18.74 -7.45 -29.57
N PRO A 184 19.88 -7.46 -30.32
CA PRO A 184 20.04 -8.29 -31.49
C PRO A 184 20.00 -9.77 -31.11
N VAL A 185 19.20 -10.53 -31.83
CA VAL A 185 19.20 -12.01 -31.70
C VAL A 185 20.55 -12.53 -32.19
N ALA A 186 21.33 -13.12 -31.32
CA ALA A 186 22.57 -13.80 -31.71
C ALA A 186 22.22 -15.01 -32.58
N VAL A 187 22.51 -14.92 -33.87
CA VAL A 187 22.36 -16.07 -34.80
C VAL A 187 23.58 -16.96 -34.60
N ALA A 188 23.36 -18.19 -34.14
CA ALA A 188 24.43 -19.17 -34.06
C ALA A 188 24.97 -19.50 -35.49
N PRO A 189 26.29 -19.56 -35.67
CA PRO A 189 26.85 -19.93 -36.98
C PRO A 189 26.46 -21.38 -37.34
N PRO A 190 26.24 -21.68 -38.64
CA PRO A 190 25.94 -23.03 -39.05
C PRO A 190 27.14 -23.96 -38.77
N LEU A 191 26.82 -25.18 -38.37
CA LEU A 191 27.83 -26.21 -38.21
C LEU A 191 28.47 -26.53 -39.58
N ALA A 192 29.80 -26.52 -39.64
CA ALA A 192 30.55 -26.86 -40.82
C ALA A 192 30.49 -28.38 -41.10
#